data_d23c207fd1f5780a23c12603792d7f9d
#
_entry.id   d23c207fd1f5780a23c12603792d7f9d
#
_cell.length_a   1.000
_cell.length_b   1.000
_cell.length_c   1.000
_cell.angle_alpha   90.00
_cell.angle_beta   90.00
_cell.angle_gamma   90.00
#
_symmetry.space_group_name_H-M   'P 1'
#
loop_
_entity.id
_entity.type
_entity.pdbx_description
1 polymer ?
#
loop_
_entity_poly.entity_id
_entity_poly.type
_entity_poly.pdbx_seq_one_letter_code
_entity_poly.pdbx_strand_id
1 'polypeptide(L)'
;MKITKIKVENFRLLKDFSIDVENKLSLIIGKNNTGKTSLLAVIEKFLTEKSNFSIHDFNLDEQEKLKALEKKEGISIPEDFKFSIYLLFEIKYDDTDNLRNLSSLILNLESENTVVLGFEYYLNPIQFKYLIDDFVEFKSE
;
A
#
# COMPACT_ATOMS: atom_id res chain seq x y z
N MET A 1 -22.50 -7.69 0.28
CA MET A 1 -21.17 -7.12 -0.05
C MET A 1 -20.17 -7.54 1.01
N LYS A 2 -18.99 -8.08 0.62
CA LYS A 2 -17.94 -8.55 1.53
C LYS A 2 -16.56 -8.47 0.91
N ILE A 3 -15.55 -8.17 1.72
CA ILE A 3 -14.14 -8.26 1.32
C ILE A 3 -13.77 -9.75 1.33
N THR A 4 -13.21 -10.24 0.23
CA THR A 4 -12.77 -11.63 0.06
C THR A 4 -11.27 -11.79 0.05
N LYS A 5 -10.54 -10.74 -0.32
CA LYS A 5 -9.07 -10.73 -0.32
C LYS A 5 -8.53 -9.35 0.02
N ILE A 6 -7.40 -9.33 0.71
CA ILE A 6 -6.61 -8.14 0.96
C ILE A 6 -5.20 -8.39 0.45
N LYS A 7 -4.67 -7.47 -0.38
CA LYS A 7 -3.29 -7.52 -0.87
C LYS A 7 -2.57 -6.24 -0.47
N VAL A 8 -1.33 -6.37 -0.02
CA VAL A 8 -0.46 -5.25 0.37
C VAL A 8 0.91 -5.44 -0.26
N GLU A 9 1.45 -4.39 -0.86
CA GLU A 9 2.79 -4.39 -1.41
C GLU A 9 3.62 -3.23 -0.84
N ASN A 10 4.88 -3.52 -0.56
CA ASN A 10 5.93 -2.58 -0.15
C ASN A 10 5.69 -1.82 1.15
N PHE A 11 4.88 -2.33 2.06
CA PHE A 11 4.64 -1.70 3.36
C PHE A 11 5.31 -2.44 4.51
N ARG A 12 6.32 -1.85 5.13
CA ARG A 12 7.07 -2.39 6.29
C ARG A 12 7.50 -3.84 6.05
N LEU A 13 7.00 -4.80 6.84
CA LEU A 13 7.27 -6.22 6.68
C LEU A 13 6.48 -6.89 5.55
N LEU A 14 5.49 -6.20 4.99
CA LEU A 14 4.62 -6.69 3.93
C LEU A 14 5.19 -6.28 2.56
N LYS A 15 6.07 -7.10 2.00
CA LYS A 15 6.69 -6.84 0.69
C LYS A 15 5.73 -7.16 -0.46
N ASP A 16 5.21 -8.37 -0.45
CA ASP A 16 4.15 -8.87 -1.34
C ASP A 16 3.29 -9.82 -0.52
N PHE A 17 2.27 -9.29 0.09
CA PHE A 17 1.42 -9.98 1.05
C PHE A 17 0.00 -10.08 0.52
N SER A 18 -0.59 -11.27 0.64
CA SER A 18 -1.98 -11.51 0.29
C SER A 18 -2.63 -12.40 1.32
N ILE A 19 -3.87 -12.10 1.68
CA ILE A 19 -4.68 -12.91 2.58
C ILE A 19 -6.12 -13.00 2.08
N ASP A 20 -6.67 -14.21 2.08
CA ASP A 20 -8.08 -14.45 1.83
C ASP A 20 -8.87 -14.24 3.13
N VAL A 21 -10.00 -13.57 3.02
CA VAL A 21 -10.84 -13.19 4.17
C VAL A 21 -12.07 -14.11 4.21
N GLU A 22 -12.26 -14.80 5.33
CA GLU A 22 -13.37 -15.71 5.55
C GLU A 22 -14.71 -14.98 5.75
N ASN A 23 -15.83 -15.67 5.44
CA ASN A 23 -17.16 -15.05 5.44
C ASN A 23 -17.66 -14.59 6.80
N LYS A 24 -17.28 -15.29 7.88
CA LYS A 24 -17.80 -15.01 9.23
C LYS A 24 -16.74 -14.48 10.16
N LEU A 25 -15.56 -15.09 10.15
CA LEU A 25 -14.47 -14.75 11.03
C LEU A 25 -13.14 -15.09 10.37
N SER A 26 -12.26 -14.10 10.29
CA SER A 26 -10.85 -14.30 9.95
C SER A 26 -10.00 -13.97 11.15
N LEU A 27 -9.23 -14.94 11.62
CA LEU A 27 -8.35 -14.78 12.76
C LEU A 27 -6.90 -14.77 12.29
N ILE A 28 -6.22 -13.64 12.44
CA ILE A 28 -4.81 -13.50 12.09
C ILE A 28 -3.97 -13.76 13.33
N ILE A 29 -3.37 -14.96 13.38
CA ILE A 29 -2.53 -15.40 14.48
C ILE A 29 -1.07 -15.47 13.99
N GLY A 30 -0.14 -15.08 14.84
CA GLY A 30 1.29 -15.20 14.57
C GLY A 30 2.11 -14.61 15.71
N LYS A 31 3.39 -14.90 15.72
CA LYS A 31 4.35 -14.28 16.67
C LYS A 31 4.40 -12.76 16.44
N ASN A 32 4.84 -12.01 17.43
CA ASN A 32 5.15 -10.60 17.24
C ASN A 32 6.18 -10.46 16.09
N ASN A 33 6.08 -9.38 15.30
CA ASN A 33 6.88 -9.11 14.11
C ASN A 33 6.57 -9.96 12.86
N THR A 34 5.39 -10.59 12.77
CA THR A 34 4.97 -11.31 11.55
C THR A 34 4.11 -10.47 10.58
N GLY A 35 4.04 -9.15 10.78
CA GLY A 35 3.29 -8.26 9.88
C GLY A 35 1.83 -8.00 10.26
N LYS A 36 1.28 -8.61 11.33
CA LYS A 36 -0.11 -8.37 11.77
C LYS A 36 -0.40 -6.89 12.04
N THR A 37 0.45 -6.25 12.84
CA THR A 37 0.33 -4.81 13.13
C THR A 37 0.52 -3.97 11.88
N SER A 38 1.39 -4.39 10.96
CA SER A 38 1.59 -3.71 9.69
C SER A 38 0.35 -3.77 8.80
N LEU A 39 -0.37 -4.89 8.77
CA LEU A 39 -1.61 -5.01 8.01
C LEU A 39 -2.68 -4.03 8.51
N LEU A 40 -2.88 -3.96 9.83
CA LEU A 40 -3.83 -3.00 10.40
C LEU A 40 -3.38 -1.56 10.16
N ALA A 41 -2.10 -1.28 10.33
CA ALA A 41 -1.54 0.06 10.13
C ALA A 41 -1.68 0.55 8.69
N VAL A 42 -1.47 -0.29 7.67
CA VAL A 42 -1.63 0.14 6.27
C VAL A 42 -3.08 0.40 5.92
N ILE A 43 -4.00 -0.42 6.42
CA ILE A 43 -5.44 -0.21 6.24
C ILE A 43 -5.86 1.13 6.88
N GLU A 44 -5.46 1.36 8.12
CA GLU A 44 -5.74 2.62 8.82
C GLU A 44 -5.17 3.83 8.06
N LYS A 45 -3.92 3.75 7.61
CA LYS A 45 -3.26 4.83 6.87
C LYS A 45 -3.97 5.19 5.56
N PHE A 46 -4.47 4.24 4.81
CA PHE A 46 -5.18 4.53 3.57
C PHE A 46 -6.63 4.97 3.77
N LEU A 47 -7.28 4.53 4.86
CA LEU A 47 -8.71 4.82 5.09
C LEU A 47 -8.94 6.04 6.00
N THR A 48 -7.90 6.63 6.58
CA THR A 48 -8.00 7.85 7.40
C THR A 48 -7.44 9.07 6.69
N GLU A 49 -8.17 10.18 6.71
CA GLU A 49 -7.80 11.43 6.04
C GLU A 49 -6.52 12.09 6.60
N LYS A 50 -6.07 11.72 7.80
CA LYS A 50 -4.93 12.35 8.50
C LYS A 50 -3.65 11.51 8.48
N SER A 51 -3.62 10.43 7.73
CA SER A 51 -2.47 9.56 7.72
C SER A 51 -1.37 10.06 6.78
N ASN A 52 -0.20 10.31 7.32
CA ASN A 52 0.99 10.59 6.52
C ASN A 52 1.84 9.33 6.42
N PHE A 53 2.25 8.99 5.20
CA PHE A 53 3.27 7.97 4.97
C PHE A 53 4.65 8.57 5.17
N SER A 54 5.55 7.81 5.75
CA SER A 54 6.96 8.16 5.95
C SER A 54 7.86 7.14 5.25
N ILE A 55 9.16 7.46 5.17
CA ILE A 55 10.16 6.53 4.63
C ILE A 55 10.17 5.18 5.37
N HIS A 56 9.88 5.18 6.67
CA HIS A 56 9.85 3.99 7.52
C HIS A 56 8.64 3.10 7.26
N ASP A 57 7.64 3.58 6.54
CA ASP A 57 6.48 2.78 6.13
C ASP A 57 6.76 1.92 4.90
N PHE A 58 7.82 2.24 4.14
CA PHE A 58 8.24 1.42 3.02
C PHE A 58 8.96 0.16 3.48
N ASN A 59 8.89 -0.90 2.68
CA ASN A 59 9.64 -2.12 2.92
C ASN A 59 11.15 -1.85 2.90
N LEU A 60 11.92 -2.63 3.66
CA LEU A 60 13.36 -2.43 3.78
C LEU A 60 14.11 -2.49 2.45
N ASP A 61 13.70 -3.35 1.53
CA ASP A 61 14.31 -3.44 0.20
C ASP A 61 14.13 -2.13 -0.59
N GLU A 62 12.96 -1.51 -0.46
CA GLU A 62 12.69 -0.22 -1.08
C GLU A 62 13.50 0.91 -0.41
N GLN A 63 13.62 0.88 0.92
CA GLN A 63 14.48 1.83 1.64
C GLN A 63 15.96 1.69 1.26
N GLU A 64 16.44 0.47 0.98
CA GLU A 64 17.82 0.24 0.51
C GLU A 64 18.05 0.77 -0.90
N LYS A 65 17.07 0.63 -1.80
CA LYS A 65 17.11 1.26 -3.14
C LYS A 65 17.24 2.78 -3.02
N LEU A 66 16.48 3.41 -2.09
CA LEU A 66 16.57 4.83 -1.80
C LEU A 66 17.96 5.24 -1.33
N LYS A 67 18.53 4.53 -0.37
CA LYS A 67 19.87 4.78 0.15
C LYS A 67 20.95 4.63 -0.93
N ALA A 68 20.75 3.72 -1.88
CA ALA A 68 21.69 3.51 -2.99
C ALA A 68 21.65 4.68 -4.00
N LEU A 69 20.49 5.31 -4.17
CA LEU A 69 20.34 6.50 -5.01
C LEU A 69 20.95 7.75 -4.35
N GLU A 70 20.82 7.91 -3.04
CA GLU A 70 21.42 9.01 -2.27
C GLU A 70 22.95 9.12 -2.45
N LYS A 71 23.63 7.99 -2.61
CA LYS A 71 25.10 7.93 -2.73
C LYS A 71 25.65 8.34 -4.10
N LYS A 72 24.80 8.54 -5.09
CA LYS A 72 25.24 8.96 -6.42
C LYS A 72 25.12 10.47 -6.55
N GLU A 73 26.23 11.17 -6.61
CA GLU A 73 26.28 12.60 -6.98
C GLU A 73 25.61 12.79 -8.36
N GLY A 74 24.66 13.72 -8.44
CA GLY A 74 23.93 13.99 -9.68
C GLY A 74 22.79 13.00 -9.94
N ILE A 75 21.85 12.87 -9.01
CA ILE A 75 20.71 11.94 -9.10
C ILE A 75 19.85 12.27 -10.31
N SER A 76 20.02 11.51 -11.38
CA SER A 76 18.99 11.33 -12.41
C SER A 76 18.08 10.22 -11.91
N ILE A 77 16.89 10.57 -11.42
CA ILE A 77 15.86 9.58 -11.07
C ILE A 77 15.41 8.98 -12.40
N PRO A 78 15.50 7.65 -12.60
CA PRO A 78 14.99 7.03 -13.82
C PRO A 78 13.52 7.38 -14.02
N GLU A 79 13.09 7.64 -15.26
CA GLU A 79 11.69 7.98 -15.57
C GLU A 79 10.71 6.86 -15.18
N ASP A 80 11.18 5.62 -15.17
CA ASP A 80 10.46 4.40 -14.78
C ASP A 80 10.56 4.06 -13.29
N PHE A 81 11.24 4.92 -12.50
CA PHE A 81 11.39 4.71 -11.07
C PHE A 81 10.05 4.88 -10.35
N LYS A 82 9.52 3.78 -9.90
CA LYS A 82 8.26 3.74 -9.15
C LYS A 82 8.52 3.33 -7.71
N PHE A 83 8.23 4.23 -6.80
CA PHE A 83 8.36 4.03 -5.37
C PHE A 83 6.98 4.19 -4.73
N SER A 84 6.32 3.08 -4.49
CA SER A 84 4.91 3.09 -4.09
C SER A 84 4.57 1.99 -3.08
N ILE A 85 3.55 2.27 -2.27
CA ILE A 85 2.88 1.33 -1.39
C ILE A 85 1.49 1.07 -1.98
N TYR A 86 1.07 -0.19 -2.05
CA TYR A 86 -0.24 -0.58 -2.54
C TYR A 86 -1.05 -1.28 -1.45
N LEU A 87 -2.34 -0.95 -1.42
CA LEU A 87 -3.35 -1.69 -0.69
C LEU A 87 -4.50 -2.00 -1.65
N LEU A 88 -4.90 -3.26 -1.73
CA LEU A 88 -5.95 -3.71 -2.61
C LEU A 88 -6.94 -4.57 -1.85
N PHE A 89 -8.23 -4.30 -2.07
CA PHE A 89 -9.34 -5.11 -1.60
C PHE A 89 -10.07 -5.74 -2.77
N GLU A 90 -10.27 -7.04 -2.72
CA GLU A 90 -11.24 -7.73 -3.58
C GLU A 90 -12.56 -7.82 -2.83
N ILE A 91 -13.61 -7.32 -3.44
CA ILE A 91 -14.95 -7.19 -2.83
C ILE A 91 -15.94 -7.97 -3.69
N LYS A 92 -16.57 -8.98 -3.11
CA LYS A 92 -17.72 -9.66 -3.72
C LYS A 92 -19.02 -9.01 -3.28
N TYR A 93 -19.94 -8.89 -4.22
CA TYR A 93 -21.29 -8.38 -4.02
C TYR A 93 -22.33 -9.31 -4.64
N ASP A 94 -23.59 -9.16 -4.27
CA ASP A 94 -24.72 -9.88 -4.82
C ASP A 94 -25.83 -8.91 -5.26
N ASP A 95 -26.86 -9.43 -5.90
CA ASP A 95 -27.95 -8.63 -6.47
C ASP A 95 -28.79 -7.90 -5.41
N THR A 96 -28.64 -8.26 -4.13
CA THR A 96 -29.33 -7.61 -3.02
C THR A 96 -28.53 -6.43 -2.44
N ASP A 97 -27.27 -6.28 -2.82
CA ASP A 97 -26.41 -5.21 -2.34
C ASP A 97 -26.71 -3.87 -2.99
N ASN A 98 -26.59 -2.80 -2.22
CA ASN A 98 -26.69 -1.44 -2.75
C ASN A 98 -25.38 -1.04 -3.44
N LEU A 99 -25.37 -1.12 -4.76
CA LEU A 99 -24.19 -0.83 -5.59
C LEU A 99 -23.99 0.64 -5.90
N ARG A 100 -24.81 1.55 -5.35
CA ARG A 100 -24.76 3.00 -5.69
C ARG A 100 -23.35 3.58 -5.55
N ASN A 101 -22.64 3.21 -4.49
CA ASN A 101 -21.29 3.72 -4.22
C ASN A 101 -20.20 2.99 -5.01
N LEU A 102 -20.50 1.84 -5.59
CA LEU A 102 -19.57 1.05 -6.39
C LEU A 102 -19.80 1.18 -7.89
N SER A 103 -20.90 1.76 -8.31
CA SER A 103 -21.31 1.79 -9.73
C SER A 103 -20.26 2.41 -10.66
N SER A 104 -19.50 3.40 -10.17
CA SER A 104 -18.40 4.02 -10.92
C SER A 104 -17.13 3.17 -11.01
N LEU A 105 -17.01 2.14 -10.18
CA LEU A 105 -15.86 1.23 -10.11
C LEU A 105 -16.11 -0.09 -10.83
N ILE A 106 -17.36 -0.38 -11.16
CA ILE A 106 -17.75 -1.59 -11.89
C ILE A 106 -17.50 -1.34 -13.39
N LEU A 107 -16.37 -1.81 -13.87
CA LEU A 107 -15.95 -1.63 -15.26
C LEU A 107 -16.51 -2.72 -16.19
N ASN A 108 -16.92 -3.87 -15.65
CA ASN A 108 -17.43 -5.00 -16.42
C ASN A 108 -18.50 -5.76 -15.62
N LEU A 109 -19.70 -5.90 -16.21
CA LEU A 109 -20.81 -6.66 -15.63
C LEU A 109 -20.68 -8.19 -15.83
N GLU A 110 -19.74 -8.63 -16.65
CA GLU A 110 -19.49 -10.06 -16.91
C GLU A 110 -18.53 -10.71 -15.89
N SER A 111 -17.85 -9.93 -15.07
CA SER A 111 -17.03 -10.45 -13.99
C SER A 111 -17.92 -10.94 -12.84
N GLU A 112 -17.56 -12.06 -12.25
CA GLU A 112 -18.24 -12.81 -11.15
C GLU A 112 -18.66 -11.98 -9.93
N ASN A 113 -19.44 -10.89 -10.11
CA ASN A 113 -19.88 -9.98 -9.04
C ASN A 113 -18.74 -9.56 -8.10
N THR A 114 -17.59 -9.24 -8.68
CA THR A 114 -16.39 -8.87 -7.94
C THR A 114 -15.87 -7.51 -8.40
N VAL A 115 -15.53 -6.66 -7.44
CA VAL A 115 -14.88 -5.37 -7.65
C VAL A 115 -13.52 -5.37 -6.94
N VAL A 116 -12.52 -4.81 -7.59
CA VAL A 116 -11.19 -4.58 -7.00
C VAL A 116 -11.05 -3.10 -6.68
N LEU A 117 -10.87 -2.79 -5.40
CA LEU A 117 -10.61 -1.44 -4.91
C LEU A 117 -9.14 -1.32 -4.54
N GLY A 118 -8.41 -0.50 -5.28
CA GLY A 118 -6.98 -0.27 -5.06
C GLY A 118 -6.68 1.12 -4.54
N PHE A 119 -5.75 1.19 -3.61
CA PHE A 119 -5.15 2.41 -3.09
C PHE A 119 -3.66 2.39 -3.37
N GLU A 120 -3.13 3.49 -3.84
CA GLU A 120 -1.70 3.65 -4.09
C GLU A 120 -1.20 4.93 -3.44
N TYR A 121 -0.15 4.82 -2.64
CA TYR A 121 0.68 5.94 -2.24
C TYR A 121 1.98 5.88 -3.03
N TYR A 122 2.27 6.89 -3.83
CA TYR A 122 3.50 6.96 -4.60
C TYR A 122 4.22 8.29 -4.38
N LEU A 123 5.52 8.24 -4.45
CA LEU A 123 6.36 9.43 -4.44
C LEU A 123 6.65 9.83 -5.90
N ASN A 124 6.26 11.04 -6.26
CA ASN A 124 6.73 11.64 -7.51
C ASN A 124 8.20 12.07 -7.38
N PRO A 125 8.93 12.29 -8.49
CA PRO A 125 10.34 12.67 -8.46
C PRO A 125 10.67 13.90 -7.62
N ILE A 126 9.75 14.86 -7.53
CA ILE A 126 9.94 16.09 -6.75
C ILE A 126 9.82 15.79 -5.24
N GLN A 127 8.77 15.08 -4.84
CA GLN A 127 8.59 14.65 -3.45
C GLN A 127 9.71 13.73 -2.99
N PHE A 128 10.20 12.89 -3.88
CA PHE A 128 11.33 12.02 -3.64
C PHE A 128 12.61 12.82 -3.34
N LYS A 129 12.88 13.89 -4.09
CA LYS A 129 14.01 14.77 -3.87
C LYS A 129 13.95 15.43 -2.49
N TYR A 130 12.80 15.98 -2.11
CA TYR A 130 12.61 16.55 -0.77
C TYR A 130 12.82 15.52 0.34
N LEU A 131 12.35 14.30 0.15
CA LEU A 131 12.50 13.23 1.13
C LEU A 131 13.97 12.82 1.32
N ILE A 132 14.78 12.86 0.26
CA ILE A 132 16.23 12.61 0.33
C ILE A 132 16.93 13.78 1.02
N ASP A 133 16.60 15.01 0.68
CA ASP A 133 17.21 16.19 1.27
C ASP A 133 16.95 16.22 2.79
N ASP A 134 15.71 15.97 3.24
CA ASP A 134 15.37 15.83 4.66
C ASP A 134 16.14 14.70 5.34
N PHE A 135 16.38 13.58 4.65
CA PHE A 135 17.11 12.44 5.20
C PHE A 135 18.60 12.70 5.35
N VAL A 136 19.18 13.54 4.48
CA VAL A 136 20.58 13.97 4.53
C VAL A 136 20.78 14.94 5.70
N GLU A 137 19.89 15.92 5.87
CA GLU A 137 19.96 16.87 6.99
C GLU A 137 19.89 16.18 8.35
N PHE A 138 19.02 15.18 8.50
CA PHE A 138 18.87 14.42 9.75
C PHE A 138 20.11 13.59 10.13
N LYS A 139 20.96 13.23 9.16
CA LYS A 139 22.22 12.51 9.43
C LYS A 139 23.41 13.41 9.70
N SER A 140 23.29 14.70 9.45
CA SER A 140 24.38 15.68 9.66
C SER A 140 24.40 16.31 11.06
N GLU A 141 23.41 16.01 11.90
CA GLU A 141 23.37 16.33 13.33
C GLU A 141 23.84 15.13 14.19
#